data_b7974b465d94f8ffe8c7019e049ad1f7
#
_entry.id   b7974b465d94f8ffe8c7019e049ad1f7
#
_cell.length_a   1.000
_cell.length_b   1.000
_cell.length_c   1.000
_cell.angle_alpha   90.00
_cell.angle_beta   90.00
_cell.angle_gamma   90.00
#
_symmetry.space_group_name_H-M   'P 1'
#
loop_
_entity.id
_entity.type
_entity.pdbx_description
1 polymer ?
#
loop_
_entity_poly.entity_id
_entity_poly.type
_entity_poly.pdbx_seq_one_letter_code
_entity_poly.pdbx_strand_id
1 'polypeptide(L)'
;MVINNGRVGEVYNVGGHNEKRNIDIVKIICKELNKPESLITYVTDRKGHDMRYAIDPTKIHNELGWLPETKFEDGIKKTIQWYLDNREWWETIISGEYQNYYEKMYGDR
;
A
#
# COMPACT_ATOMS: atom_id res chain seq x y z
N MET A 1 5.81 -0.11 -20.56
CA MET A 1 4.78 -0.77 -21.39
C MET A 1 3.69 0.22 -21.84
N VAL A 2 2.99 0.89 -20.94
CA VAL A 2 1.96 1.87 -21.30
C VAL A 2 2.52 3.02 -22.14
N ILE A 3 3.68 3.57 -21.75
CA ILE A 3 4.32 4.68 -22.46
C ILE A 3 4.64 4.31 -23.91
N ASN A 4 5.13 3.09 -24.15
CA ASN A 4 5.57 2.66 -25.48
C ASN A 4 4.47 2.03 -26.33
N ASN A 5 3.55 1.29 -25.71
CA ASN A 5 2.58 0.46 -26.41
C ASN A 5 1.11 0.79 -26.10
N GLY A 6 0.88 1.67 -25.12
CA GLY A 6 -0.47 2.10 -24.77
C GLY A 6 -1.10 2.97 -25.86
N ARG A 7 -2.43 2.95 -25.96
CA ARG A 7 -3.16 3.82 -26.88
C ARG A 7 -3.26 5.23 -26.30
N VAL A 8 -2.96 6.24 -27.13
CA VAL A 8 -3.00 7.65 -26.72
C VAL A 8 -4.39 8.05 -26.26
N GLY A 9 -4.46 8.77 -25.14
CA GLY A 9 -5.73 9.26 -24.59
C GLY A 9 -6.52 8.22 -23.80
N GLU A 10 -6.00 7.00 -23.63
CA GLU A 10 -6.66 5.95 -22.88
C GLU A 10 -6.17 5.88 -21.43
N VAL A 11 -7.02 5.40 -20.55
CA VAL A 11 -6.71 5.15 -19.14
C VAL A 11 -6.50 3.66 -18.93
N TYR A 12 -5.45 3.30 -18.21
CA TYR A 12 -5.16 1.92 -17.84
C TYR A 12 -5.10 1.79 -16.31
N ASN A 13 -5.98 0.96 -15.77
CA ASN A 13 -5.92 0.62 -14.35
C ASN A 13 -4.86 -0.47 -14.13
N VAL A 14 -4.01 -0.26 -13.14
CA VAL A 14 -2.95 -1.20 -12.76
C VAL A 14 -3.27 -1.76 -11.39
N GLY A 15 -3.47 -3.06 -11.32
CA GLY A 15 -3.80 -3.73 -10.07
C GLY A 15 -3.39 -5.20 -10.10
N GLY A 16 -3.29 -5.82 -8.95
CA GLY A 16 -2.77 -7.17 -8.80
C GLY A 16 -3.78 -8.24 -8.46
N HIS A 17 -5.07 -7.99 -8.55
CA HIS A 17 -6.13 -8.90 -8.09
C HIS A 17 -5.98 -9.30 -6.61
N ASN A 18 -5.43 -8.41 -5.78
CA ASN A 18 -5.15 -8.65 -4.37
C ASN A 18 -6.09 -7.84 -3.48
N GLU A 19 -7.39 -8.10 -3.59
CA GLU A 19 -8.38 -7.45 -2.74
C GLU A 19 -8.21 -7.90 -1.29
N LYS A 20 -7.85 -6.97 -0.40
CA LYS A 20 -7.70 -7.25 1.02
C LYS A 20 -8.24 -6.08 1.84
N ARG A 21 -8.88 -6.41 2.96
CA ARG A 21 -9.31 -5.40 3.92
C ARG A 21 -8.09 -4.81 4.63
N ASN A 22 -8.17 -3.55 5.03
CA ASN A 22 -7.08 -2.90 5.75
C ASN A 22 -6.68 -3.68 7.00
N ILE A 23 -7.64 -4.20 7.77
CA ILE A 23 -7.36 -4.99 8.97
C ILE A 23 -6.58 -6.27 8.65
N ASP A 24 -6.86 -6.92 7.53
CA ASP A 24 -6.14 -8.13 7.13
C ASP A 24 -4.68 -7.84 6.82
N ILE A 25 -4.41 -6.70 6.16
CA ILE A 25 -3.04 -6.26 5.85
C ILE A 25 -2.28 -5.96 7.15
N VAL A 26 -2.90 -5.25 8.08
CA VAL A 26 -2.28 -4.92 9.38
C VAL A 26 -1.94 -6.18 10.16
N LYS A 27 -2.82 -7.17 10.17
CA LYS A 27 -2.56 -8.46 10.83
C LYS A 27 -1.40 -9.23 10.19
N ILE A 28 -1.30 -9.19 8.85
CA ILE A 28 -0.17 -9.81 8.14
C ILE A 28 1.15 -9.13 8.53
N ILE A 29 1.17 -7.81 8.60
CA ILE A 29 2.36 -7.06 9.02
C ILE A 29 2.77 -7.43 10.44
N CYS A 30 1.82 -7.49 11.37
CA CYS A 30 2.10 -7.92 12.75
C CYS A 30 2.71 -9.32 12.78
N LYS A 31 2.14 -10.25 12.03
CA LYS A 31 2.63 -11.63 11.96
C LYS A 31 4.06 -11.70 11.42
N GLU A 32 4.34 -11.02 10.31
CA GLU A 32 5.67 -11.02 9.69
C GLU A 32 6.75 -10.37 10.56
N LEU A 33 6.37 -9.40 11.38
CA LEU A 33 7.28 -8.74 12.33
C LEU A 33 7.35 -9.43 13.69
N ASN A 34 6.63 -10.53 13.88
CA ASN A 34 6.50 -11.20 15.18
C ASN A 34 6.01 -10.26 16.27
N LYS A 35 5.05 -9.39 15.93
CA LYS A 35 4.44 -8.46 16.87
C LYS A 35 3.02 -8.89 17.20
N PRO A 36 2.53 -8.64 18.45
CA PRO A 36 1.18 -9.03 18.81
C PRO A 36 0.13 -8.16 18.16
N GLU A 37 -1.03 -8.73 17.86
CA GLU A 37 -2.18 -7.98 17.35
C GLU A 37 -2.71 -6.96 18.36
N SER A 38 -2.34 -7.06 19.62
CA SER A 38 -2.68 -6.09 20.67
C SER A 38 -2.12 -4.69 20.39
N LEU A 39 -1.16 -4.55 19.48
CA LEU A 39 -0.67 -3.26 19.02
C LEU A 39 -1.68 -2.53 18.13
N ILE A 40 -2.68 -3.23 17.61
CA ILE A 40 -3.71 -2.63 16.76
C ILE A 40 -4.63 -1.79 17.63
N THR A 41 -4.76 -0.52 17.31
CA THR A 41 -5.65 0.42 17.99
C THR A 41 -6.69 0.94 17.01
N TYR A 42 -7.97 0.81 17.39
CA TYR A 42 -9.07 1.32 16.56
C TYR A 42 -9.30 2.79 16.90
N VAL A 43 -9.38 3.60 15.87
CA VAL A 43 -9.62 5.05 16.00
C VAL A 43 -10.89 5.43 15.24
N THR A 44 -11.37 6.66 15.48
CA THR A 44 -12.49 7.20 14.72
C THR A 44 -12.14 7.25 13.24
N ASP A 45 -13.00 6.65 12.41
CA ASP A 45 -12.80 6.62 10.97
C ASP A 45 -13.02 8.00 10.35
N ARG A 46 -12.28 8.29 9.27
CA ARG A 46 -12.51 9.51 8.49
C ARG A 46 -13.66 9.28 7.51
N LYS A 47 -14.37 10.35 7.20
CA LYS A 47 -15.47 10.28 6.21
C LYS A 47 -14.93 9.90 4.83
N GLY A 48 -15.63 9.00 4.16
CA GLY A 48 -15.25 8.55 2.81
C GLY A 48 -14.07 7.58 2.78
N HIS A 49 -13.70 6.98 3.91
CA HIS A 49 -12.64 5.99 3.95
C HIS A 49 -13.09 4.67 3.30
N ASP A 50 -12.29 4.15 2.39
CA ASP A 50 -12.56 2.87 1.75
C ASP A 50 -12.14 1.72 2.66
N MET A 51 -13.01 0.72 2.80
CA MET A 51 -12.71 -0.49 3.58
C MET A 51 -11.69 -1.38 2.87
N ARG A 52 -11.69 -1.36 1.55
CA ARG A 52 -10.75 -2.11 0.70
C ARG A 52 -10.65 -1.42 -0.65
N TYR A 53 -9.58 -1.73 -1.37
CA TYR A 53 -9.40 -1.30 -2.74
C TYR A 53 -9.49 -2.50 -3.66
N ALA A 54 -10.30 -2.37 -4.71
CA ALA A 54 -10.46 -3.38 -5.73
C ALA A 54 -10.27 -2.71 -7.10
N ILE A 55 -9.18 -3.06 -7.77
CA ILE A 55 -8.84 -2.50 -9.07
C ILE A 55 -8.88 -3.62 -10.10
N ASP A 56 -9.60 -3.41 -11.20
CA ASP A 56 -9.68 -4.35 -12.30
C ASP A 56 -8.65 -4.03 -13.39
N PRO A 57 -7.59 -4.83 -13.54
CA PRO A 57 -6.55 -4.62 -14.55
C PRO A 57 -6.82 -5.33 -15.87
N THR A 58 -8.06 -5.74 -16.14
CA THR A 58 -8.38 -6.54 -17.33
C THR A 58 -8.00 -5.83 -18.63
N LYS A 59 -8.23 -4.52 -18.73
CA LYS A 59 -7.92 -3.76 -19.93
C LYS A 59 -6.43 -3.76 -20.26
N ILE A 60 -5.58 -3.48 -19.29
CA ILE A 60 -4.12 -3.48 -19.52
C ILE A 60 -3.61 -4.86 -19.88
N HIS A 61 -4.18 -5.90 -19.28
CA HIS A 61 -3.84 -7.28 -19.62
C HIS A 61 -4.25 -7.61 -21.07
N ASN A 62 -5.49 -7.34 -21.43
CA ASN A 62 -6.01 -7.69 -22.75
C ASN A 62 -5.34 -6.92 -23.88
N GLU A 63 -5.04 -5.64 -23.67
CA GLU A 63 -4.45 -4.81 -24.72
C GLU A 63 -2.93 -4.89 -24.78
N LEU A 64 -2.25 -4.99 -23.64
CA LEU A 64 -0.79 -4.91 -23.56
C LEU A 64 -0.12 -6.19 -23.01
N GLY A 65 -0.90 -7.18 -22.60
CA GLY A 65 -0.37 -8.42 -22.07
C GLY A 65 0.23 -8.32 -20.67
N TRP A 66 0.02 -7.18 -19.98
CA TRP A 66 0.60 -6.97 -18.65
C TRP A 66 -0.08 -7.84 -17.60
N LEU A 67 0.74 -8.46 -16.75
CA LEU A 67 0.31 -9.16 -15.53
C LEU A 67 1.27 -8.82 -14.40
N PRO A 68 0.81 -8.76 -13.15
CA PRO A 68 1.71 -8.62 -12.02
C PRO A 68 2.58 -9.87 -11.88
N GLU A 69 3.87 -9.68 -11.63
CA GLU A 69 4.85 -10.76 -11.49
C GLU A 69 4.99 -11.24 -10.04
N THR A 70 4.63 -10.41 -9.08
CA THR A 70 4.80 -10.71 -7.66
C THR A 70 3.45 -10.84 -6.99
N LYS A 71 3.21 -11.98 -6.34
CA LYS A 71 2.02 -12.20 -5.53
C LYS A 71 2.08 -11.35 -4.26
N PHE A 72 0.91 -10.96 -3.73
CA PHE A 72 0.85 -10.14 -2.52
C PHE A 72 1.61 -10.77 -1.34
N GLU A 73 1.45 -12.06 -1.13
CA GLU A 73 2.08 -12.79 -0.03
C GLU A 73 3.61 -12.69 -0.06
N ASP A 74 4.19 -12.72 -1.25
CA ASP A 74 5.63 -12.57 -1.43
C ASP A 74 6.04 -11.10 -1.43
N GLY A 75 5.24 -10.24 -2.06
CA GLY A 75 5.52 -8.82 -2.17
C GLY A 75 5.49 -8.10 -0.83
N ILE A 76 4.54 -8.42 0.03
CA ILE A 76 4.46 -7.78 1.36
C ILE A 76 5.67 -8.13 2.22
N LYS A 77 6.17 -9.35 2.13
CA LYS A 77 7.39 -9.75 2.84
C LYS A 77 8.62 -8.97 2.37
N LYS A 78 8.76 -8.81 1.06
CA LYS A 78 9.85 -8.01 0.47
C LYS A 78 9.75 -6.55 0.90
N THR A 79 8.55 -5.99 0.93
CA THR A 79 8.31 -4.61 1.36
C THR A 79 8.69 -4.43 2.83
N ILE A 80 8.25 -5.31 3.70
CA ILE A 80 8.59 -5.27 5.12
C ILE A 80 10.11 -5.36 5.30
N GLN A 81 10.76 -6.29 4.61
CA GLN A 81 12.22 -6.46 4.70
C GLN A 81 12.95 -5.20 4.23
N TRP A 82 12.45 -4.54 3.19
CA TRP A 82 13.03 -3.28 2.72
C TRP A 82 12.99 -2.21 3.81
N TYR A 83 11.86 -2.06 4.51
CA TYR A 83 11.76 -1.09 5.60
C TYR A 83 12.71 -1.44 6.76
N LEU A 84 12.86 -2.70 7.08
CA LEU A 84 13.81 -3.13 8.13
C LEU A 84 15.26 -2.83 7.72
N ASP A 85 15.61 -3.03 6.45
CA ASP A 85 16.97 -2.81 5.93
C ASP A 85 17.28 -1.33 5.68
N ASN A 86 16.28 -0.48 5.55
CA ASN A 86 16.44 0.94 5.25
C ASN A 86 15.90 1.85 6.36
N ARG A 87 16.16 1.45 7.59
CA ARG A 87 15.66 2.13 8.77
C ARG A 87 16.05 3.60 8.83
N GLU A 88 17.29 3.93 8.51
CA GLU A 88 17.78 5.29 8.51
C GLU A 88 17.00 6.19 7.55
N TRP A 89 16.61 5.66 6.40
CA TRP A 89 15.85 6.40 5.41
C TRP A 89 14.50 6.91 5.95
N TRP A 90 13.69 6.00 6.52
CA TRP A 90 12.38 6.41 7.01
C TRP A 90 12.42 7.11 8.37
N GLU A 91 13.40 6.82 9.22
CA GLU A 91 13.61 7.57 10.47
C GLU A 91 13.94 9.04 10.19
N THR A 92 14.73 9.31 9.16
CA THR A 92 15.03 10.69 8.72
C THR A 92 13.77 11.43 8.28
N ILE A 93 12.86 10.74 7.60
CA ILE A 93 11.59 11.34 7.14
C ILE A 93 10.66 11.66 8.31
N ILE A 94 10.50 10.77 9.28
CA ILE A 94 9.58 10.96 10.40
C ILE A 94 10.12 11.88 11.49
N SER A 95 11.42 12.17 11.52
CA SER A 95 12.01 13.16 12.43
C SER A 95 12.01 14.53 11.77
N GLY A 96 11.61 15.59 12.48
CA GLY A 96 11.66 16.98 11.99
C GLY A 96 10.36 17.48 11.36
N GLU A 97 10.47 18.25 10.24
CA GLU A 97 9.33 18.98 9.66
C GLU A 97 8.17 18.12 9.20
N TYR A 98 8.44 16.91 8.72
CA TYR A 98 7.37 16.02 8.27
C TYR A 98 6.45 15.62 9.43
N GLN A 99 6.99 15.39 10.60
CA GLN A 99 6.20 15.06 11.79
C GLN A 99 5.30 16.24 12.18
N ASN A 100 5.81 17.46 12.12
CA ASN A 100 5.01 18.66 12.36
C ASN A 100 3.88 18.81 11.35
N TYR A 101 4.15 18.53 10.09
CA TYR A 101 3.11 18.50 9.04
C TYR A 101 2.01 17.50 9.36
N TYR A 102 2.38 16.30 9.78
CA TYR A 102 1.41 15.26 10.12
C TYR A 102 0.49 15.67 11.27
N GLU A 103 1.05 16.23 12.34
CA GLU A 103 0.27 16.72 13.47
C GLU A 103 -0.68 17.83 13.07
N LYS A 104 -0.24 18.75 12.23
CA LYS A 104 -1.04 19.86 11.71
C LYS A 104 -2.23 19.37 10.89
N MET A 105 -2.04 18.34 10.07
CA MET A 105 -3.09 17.80 9.18
C MET A 105 -4.01 16.79 9.85
N TYR A 106 -3.51 16.00 10.80
CA TYR A 106 -4.20 14.85 11.37
C TYR A 106 -4.22 14.82 12.90
N GLY A 107 -3.73 15.84 13.57
CA GLY A 107 -3.62 15.87 15.04
C GLY A 107 -4.94 15.70 15.79
N ASP A 108 -6.07 16.03 15.15
CA ASP A 108 -7.41 15.92 15.74
C ASP A 108 -8.07 14.54 15.57
N ARG A 109 -7.38 13.59 14.97
CA ARG A 109 -7.90 12.24 14.75
C ARG A 109 -7.80 11.36 15.97
#